data_f1a2d6a25859ecab856b4811452e624c
#
_entry.id   f1a2d6a25859ecab856b4811452e624c
#
_cell.length_a   1.000
_cell.length_b   1.000
_cell.length_c   1.000
_cell.angle_alpha   90.00
_cell.angle_beta   90.00
_cell.angle_gamma   90.00
#
_symmetry.space_group_name_H-M   'P 1'
#
loop_
_entity.id
_entity.type
_entity.pdbx_description
1 polymer ?
#
loop_
_entity_poly.entity_id
_entity_poly.type
_entity_poly.pdbx_seq_one_letter_code
_entity_poly.pdbx_strand_id
1 'polypeptide(L)'
;MAIIKENQRRKTFSPRQNWRRKPLCEPDEVVRAHHAFEMEITTPKIAVAYKLKPVSDVHARMRQEWCLRLAQDLWFSSMNEDYQKWLDEGVISDFVGADADLGEDYGVLLFYTESEKTPQFESLIDELIRRMQEEPVSARQLDQLKHRYYGQSVRTLNSFDDIAIGYIRSAFAG
;
A
#
# COMPACT_ATOMS: atom_id res chain seq x y z
N MET A 1 -12.52 -16.16 -27.25
CA MET A 1 -11.59 -17.23 -26.82
C MET A 1 -11.03 -18.06 -27.99
N ALA A 2 -11.85 -18.53 -28.96
CA ALA A 2 -11.36 -19.32 -30.11
C ALA A 2 -10.31 -18.59 -30.96
N ILE A 3 -10.55 -17.31 -31.28
CA ILE A 3 -9.64 -16.47 -32.08
C ILE A 3 -8.27 -16.31 -31.40
N ILE A 4 -8.27 -16.09 -30.07
CA ILE A 4 -7.00 -15.94 -29.32
C ILE A 4 -6.20 -17.26 -29.32
N LYS A 5 -6.87 -18.38 -29.07
CA LYS A 5 -6.23 -19.70 -29.08
C LYS A 5 -5.67 -20.03 -30.47
N GLU A 6 -6.41 -19.72 -31.54
CA GLU A 6 -5.96 -19.92 -32.92
C GLU A 6 -4.74 -19.04 -33.26
N ASN A 7 -4.78 -17.77 -32.86
CA ASN A 7 -3.66 -16.86 -33.02
C ASN A 7 -2.39 -17.38 -32.31
N GLN A 8 -2.53 -17.87 -31.08
CA GLN A 8 -1.40 -18.41 -30.31
C GLN A 8 -0.85 -19.71 -30.91
N ARG A 9 -1.70 -20.59 -31.50
CA ARG A 9 -1.26 -21.83 -32.17
C ARG A 9 -0.39 -21.55 -33.37
N ARG A 10 -0.55 -20.40 -34.04
CA ARG A 10 0.24 -20.01 -35.22
C ARG A 10 1.61 -19.44 -34.87
N LYS A 11 1.87 -19.19 -33.60
CA LYS A 11 3.14 -18.63 -33.12
C LYS A 11 4.09 -19.74 -32.68
N THR A 12 5.34 -19.60 -33.04
CA THR A 12 6.41 -20.46 -32.51
C THR A 12 7.00 -19.76 -31.29
N PHE A 13 6.93 -20.41 -30.14
CA PHE A 13 7.49 -19.92 -28.90
C PHE A 13 8.82 -20.61 -28.63
N SER A 14 9.80 -19.87 -28.14
CA SER A 14 11.01 -20.46 -27.60
C SER A 14 10.68 -21.38 -26.42
N PRO A 15 11.49 -22.42 -26.16
CA PRO A 15 11.30 -23.26 -24.99
C PRO A 15 11.17 -22.43 -23.74
N ARG A 16 10.21 -22.78 -22.88
CA ARG A 16 9.97 -22.08 -21.62
C ARG A 16 11.22 -22.16 -20.75
N GLN A 17 11.90 -21.04 -20.56
CA GLN A 17 12.98 -20.95 -19.60
C GLN A 17 12.39 -20.81 -18.20
N ASN A 18 12.91 -21.54 -17.23
CA ASN A 18 12.56 -21.38 -15.82
C ASN A 18 13.25 -20.11 -15.29
N TRP A 19 12.63 -18.96 -15.56
CA TRP A 19 13.05 -17.71 -14.97
C TRP A 19 12.79 -17.77 -13.47
N ARG A 20 13.85 -17.65 -12.69
CA ARG A 20 13.75 -17.44 -11.25
C ARG A 20 14.12 -15.99 -10.97
N ARG A 21 13.30 -15.32 -10.16
CA ARG A 21 13.66 -14.01 -9.63
C ARG A 21 14.92 -14.17 -8.77
N LYS A 22 15.91 -13.34 -9.02
CA LYS A 22 17.08 -13.27 -8.15
C LYS A 22 16.63 -12.64 -6.83
N PRO A 23 16.81 -13.30 -5.69
CA PRO A 23 16.48 -12.70 -4.40
C PRO A 23 17.34 -11.44 -4.21
N LEU A 24 16.72 -10.37 -3.78
CA LEU A 24 17.40 -9.14 -3.39
C LEU A 24 17.66 -9.23 -1.89
N CYS A 25 18.94 -9.32 -1.52
CA CYS A 25 19.32 -9.21 -0.12
C CYS A 25 19.51 -7.72 0.20
N GLU A 26 18.46 -7.08 0.67
CA GLU A 26 18.56 -5.73 1.19
C GLU A 26 19.05 -5.74 2.65
N PRO A 27 19.92 -4.78 3.06
CA PRO A 27 20.28 -4.64 4.46
C PRO A 27 19.05 -4.31 5.30
N ASP A 28 19.03 -4.73 6.57
CA ASP A 28 17.93 -4.39 7.49
C ASP A 28 17.84 -2.88 7.76
N GLU A 29 18.96 -2.18 7.66
CA GLU A 29 19.06 -0.75 7.90
C GLU A 29 18.67 0.08 6.66
N VAL A 30 18.20 1.29 6.91
CA VAL A 30 17.91 2.28 5.87
C VAL A 30 19.22 2.92 5.41
N VAL A 31 19.60 2.73 4.16
CA VAL A 31 20.86 3.25 3.59
C VAL A 31 20.89 4.79 3.55
N ARG A 32 19.74 5.42 3.32
CA ARG A 32 19.60 6.88 3.29
C ARG A 32 18.30 7.28 3.98
N ALA A 33 18.42 7.88 5.15
CA ALA A 33 17.27 8.28 5.96
C ALA A 33 16.50 9.47 5.37
N HIS A 34 17.17 10.36 4.64
CA HIS A 34 16.53 11.54 4.02
C HIS A 34 17.06 11.74 2.60
N HIS A 35 16.15 12.08 1.69
CA HIS A 35 16.49 12.42 0.30
C HIS A 35 15.53 13.47 -0.23
N ALA A 36 16.07 14.52 -0.81
CA ALA A 36 15.32 15.55 -1.51
C ALA A 36 15.91 15.79 -2.89
N PHE A 37 15.08 16.14 -3.85
CA PHE A 37 15.48 16.56 -5.19
C PHE A 37 14.52 17.64 -5.69
N GLU A 38 15.01 18.51 -6.54
CA GLU A 38 14.23 19.59 -7.11
C GLU A 38 13.51 19.12 -8.38
N MET A 39 12.25 19.55 -8.51
CA MET A 39 11.38 19.28 -9.66
C MET A 39 10.57 20.53 -10.00
N GLU A 40 10.18 20.68 -11.27
CA GLU A 40 9.24 21.71 -11.70
C GLU A 40 7.80 21.34 -11.29
N ILE A 41 7.48 21.52 -10.01
CA ILE A 41 6.15 21.28 -9.42
C ILE A 41 5.73 22.49 -8.60
N THR A 42 4.40 22.70 -8.49
CA THR A 42 3.85 23.87 -7.78
C THR A 42 3.95 23.70 -6.27
N THR A 43 3.68 22.51 -5.77
CA THR A 43 3.68 22.20 -4.33
C THR A 43 4.60 21.01 -4.07
N PRO A 44 5.43 21.05 -3.04
CA PRO A 44 6.31 19.93 -2.69
C PRO A 44 5.52 18.65 -2.44
N LYS A 45 6.04 17.53 -2.97
CA LYS A 45 5.56 16.18 -2.66
C LYS A 45 6.41 15.59 -1.55
N ILE A 46 5.76 15.17 -0.50
CA ILE A 46 6.40 14.63 0.69
C ILE A 46 6.01 13.16 0.82
N ALA A 47 6.99 12.31 1.14
CA ALA A 47 6.76 10.92 1.46
C ALA A 47 7.56 10.52 2.68
N VAL A 48 6.92 9.86 3.64
CA VAL A 48 7.54 9.24 4.81
C VAL A 48 7.36 7.74 4.68
N ALA A 49 8.45 6.99 4.72
CA ALA A 49 8.46 5.56 4.52
C ALA A 49 9.15 4.83 5.67
N TYR A 50 8.55 3.72 6.09
CA TYR A 50 9.15 2.81 7.07
C TYR A 50 9.48 1.49 6.40
N LYS A 51 10.71 1.05 6.55
CA LYS A 51 11.14 -0.25 6.10
C LYS A 51 10.63 -1.33 7.06
N LEU A 52 9.99 -2.34 6.52
CA LEU A 52 9.44 -3.45 7.27
C LEU A 52 10.27 -4.72 7.02
N LYS A 53 10.34 -5.59 8.01
CA LYS A 53 10.98 -6.90 7.84
C LYS A 53 10.16 -7.74 6.86
N PRO A 54 10.82 -8.36 5.86
CA PRO A 54 10.14 -9.24 4.92
C PRO A 54 9.52 -10.44 5.63
N VAL A 55 8.39 -10.90 5.11
CA VAL A 55 7.71 -12.11 5.57
C VAL A 55 7.60 -13.07 4.40
N SER A 56 8.33 -14.17 4.47
CA SER A 56 8.39 -15.17 3.39
C SER A 56 7.11 -15.99 3.26
N ASP A 57 6.44 -16.28 4.39
CA ASP A 57 5.16 -17.00 4.38
C ASP A 57 4.06 -16.14 3.77
N VAL A 58 3.41 -16.65 2.71
CA VAL A 58 2.40 -15.93 1.93
C VAL A 58 1.20 -15.52 2.78
N HIS A 59 0.69 -16.45 3.61
CA HIS A 59 -0.49 -16.17 4.43
C HIS A 59 -0.20 -15.18 5.57
N ALA A 60 0.97 -15.29 6.17
CA ALA A 60 1.41 -14.32 7.19
C ALA A 60 1.61 -12.93 6.58
N ARG A 61 2.21 -12.84 5.37
CA ARG A 61 2.40 -11.60 4.63
C ARG A 61 1.06 -10.95 4.25
N MET A 62 0.12 -11.72 3.69
CA MET A 62 -1.23 -11.21 3.37
C MET A 62 -1.95 -10.70 4.61
N ARG A 63 -1.84 -11.40 5.75
CA ARG A 63 -2.42 -10.95 7.01
C ARG A 63 -1.79 -9.66 7.49
N GLN A 64 -0.47 -9.55 7.42
CA GLN A 64 0.26 -8.33 7.77
C GLN A 64 -0.17 -7.16 6.88
N GLU A 65 -0.25 -7.36 5.56
CA GLU A 65 -0.69 -6.33 4.61
C GLU A 65 -2.10 -5.83 4.95
N TRP A 66 -3.05 -6.72 5.21
CA TRP A 66 -4.39 -6.33 5.64
C TRP A 66 -4.41 -5.60 6.98
N CYS A 67 -3.61 -6.03 7.96
CA CYS A 67 -3.50 -5.32 9.24
C CYS A 67 -2.98 -3.89 9.05
N LEU A 68 -1.95 -3.72 8.23
CA LEU A 68 -1.38 -2.40 7.94
C LEU A 68 -2.37 -1.51 7.19
N ARG A 69 -3.08 -2.02 6.18
CA ARG A 69 -4.11 -1.26 5.45
C ARG A 69 -5.25 -0.81 6.36
N LEU A 70 -5.74 -1.70 7.21
CA LEU A 70 -6.77 -1.36 8.19
C LEU A 70 -6.28 -0.31 9.20
N ALA A 71 -5.03 -0.42 9.65
CA ALA A 71 -4.42 0.57 10.54
C ALA A 71 -4.27 1.93 9.84
N GLN A 72 -3.75 1.96 8.61
CA GLN A 72 -3.66 3.20 7.82
C GLN A 72 -5.03 3.85 7.64
N ASP A 73 -6.07 3.09 7.30
CA ASP A 73 -7.43 3.63 7.14
C ASP A 73 -8.02 4.16 8.45
N LEU A 74 -7.70 3.55 9.59
CA LEU A 74 -8.17 4.04 10.89
C LEU A 74 -7.49 5.34 11.31
N TRP A 75 -6.18 5.39 11.12
CA TRP A 75 -5.35 6.45 11.69
C TRP A 75 -5.03 7.57 10.70
N PHE A 76 -4.94 7.25 9.40
CA PHE A 76 -4.53 8.20 8.36
C PHE A 76 -5.55 8.28 7.21
N SER A 77 -6.81 8.46 7.53
CA SER A 77 -7.87 8.72 6.54
C SER A 77 -8.95 9.61 7.16
N SER A 78 -9.95 9.93 6.37
CA SER A 78 -11.14 10.68 6.81
C SER A 78 -11.96 9.97 7.92
N MET A 79 -11.56 8.80 8.37
CA MET A 79 -12.10 8.14 9.56
C MET A 79 -11.49 8.64 10.87
N ASN A 80 -10.33 9.28 10.79
CA ASN A 80 -9.70 9.94 11.93
C ASN A 80 -10.38 11.29 12.18
N GLU A 81 -10.69 11.58 13.43
CA GLU A 81 -11.36 12.82 13.85
C GLU A 81 -10.52 14.08 13.58
N ASP A 82 -9.20 13.96 13.59
CA ASP A 82 -8.27 15.06 13.32
C ASP A 82 -8.01 15.28 11.82
N TYR A 83 -8.52 14.43 10.92
CA TYR A 83 -8.23 14.50 9.49
C TYR A 83 -8.58 15.85 8.88
N GLN A 84 -9.75 16.39 9.20
CA GLN A 84 -10.19 17.69 8.70
C GLN A 84 -9.29 18.83 9.21
N LYS A 85 -8.84 18.75 10.45
CA LYS A 85 -7.90 19.71 11.02
C LYS A 85 -6.57 19.71 10.26
N TRP A 86 -6.04 18.54 9.89
CA TRP A 86 -4.79 18.47 9.12
C TRP A 86 -4.92 19.09 7.74
N LEU A 87 -6.09 18.94 7.10
CA LEU A 87 -6.43 19.62 5.84
C LEU A 87 -6.52 21.13 6.02
N ASP A 88 -7.27 21.61 7.01
CA ASP A 88 -7.48 23.04 7.28
C ASP A 88 -6.17 23.74 7.64
N GLU A 89 -5.30 23.05 8.35
CA GLU A 89 -3.96 23.51 8.67
C GLU A 89 -2.98 23.39 7.50
N GLY A 90 -3.34 22.73 6.41
CA GLY A 90 -2.48 22.51 5.24
C GLY A 90 -1.27 21.60 5.53
N VAL A 91 -1.34 20.75 6.55
CA VAL A 91 -0.34 19.71 6.82
C VAL A 91 -0.45 18.59 5.81
N ILE A 92 -1.68 18.28 5.40
CA ILE A 92 -2.01 17.40 4.27
C ILE A 92 -2.86 18.15 3.25
N SER A 93 -2.96 17.63 2.04
CA SER A 93 -3.83 18.13 0.97
C SER A 93 -4.82 17.06 0.52
N ASP A 94 -5.63 17.36 -0.49
CA ASP A 94 -6.48 16.37 -1.15
C ASP A 94 -5.67 15.25 -1.83
N PHE A 95 -4.41 15.53 -2.16
CA PHE A 95 -3.45 14.52 -2.61
C PHE A 95 -2.74 13.92 -1.39
N VAL A 96 -3.42 13.05 -0.70
CA VAL A 96 -2.91 12.36 0.48
C VAL A 96 -3.20 10.86 0.39
N GLY A 97 -2.26 10.05 0.84
CA GLY A 97 -2.46 8.61 0.86
C GLY A 97 -1.46 7.87 1.71
N ALA A 98 -1.77 6.61 1.91
CA ALA A 98 -0.90 5.66 2.57
C ALA A 98 -0.95 4.32 1.82
N ASP A 99 0.16 3.62 1.79
CA ASP A 99 0.27 2.33 1.13
C ASP A 99 1.16 1.37 1.93
N ALA A 100 0.86 0.08 1.83
CA ALA A 100 1.66 -1.00 2.39
C ALA A 100 2.02 -1.95 1.26
N ASP A 101 3.28 -1.99 0.88
CA ASP A 101 3.81 -2.88 -0.16
C ASP A 101 4.74 -3.92 0.47
N LEU A 102 4.28 -5.17 0.44
CA LEU A 102 4.96 -6.31 1.06
C LEU A 102 5.30 -7.35 0.01
N GLY A 103 6.58 -7.56 -0.21
CA GLY A 103 7.11 -8.63 -1.04
C GLY A 103 7.65 -9.80 -0.23
N GLU A 104 8.18 -10.80 -0.92
CA GLU A 104 8.85 -11.95 -0.30
C GLU A 104 10.16 -11.54 0.39
N ASP A 105 10.85 -10.56 -0.17
CA ASP A 105 12.19 -10.09 0.20
C ASP A 105 12.24 -8.61 0.61
N TYR A 106 11.10 -7.92 0.67
CA TYR A 106 11.00 -6.51 1.09
C TYR A 106 9.67 -6.20 1.76
N GLY A 107 9.63 -5.08 2.48
CA GLY A 107 8.40 -4.50 3.01
C GLY A 107 8.55 -3.00 3.23
N VAL A 108 7.54 -2.24 2.82
CA VAL A 108 7.49 -0.78 2.96
C VAL A 108 6.11 -0.36 3.41
N LEU A 109 6.07 0.51 4.42
CA LEU A 109 4.89 1.27 4.81
C LEU A 109 5.12 2.72 4.39
N LEU A 110 4.24 3.29 3.58
CA LEU A 110 4.39 4.60 2.96
C LEU A 110 3.22 5.50 3.33
N PHE A 111 3.54 6.77 3.62
CA PHE A 111 2.59 7.87 3.77
C PHE A 111 3.04 9.02 2.89
N TYR A 112 2.12 9.68 2.18
CA TYR A 112 2.49 10.75 1.27
C TYR A 112 1.42 11.83 1.19
N THR A 113 1.85 13.05 0.88
CA THR A 113 0.99 14.20 0.61
C THR A 113 1.69 15.24 -0.24
N GLU A 114 0.96 16.27 -0.65
CA GLU A 114 1.51 17.52 -1.17
C GLU A 114 1.34 18.61 -0.10
N SER A 115 2.42 19.22 0.36
CA SER A 115 2.37 20.28 1.38
C SER A 115 3.67 21.06 1.44
N GLU A 116 3.60 22.34 1.82
CA GLU A 116 4.76 23.17 2.17
C GLU A 116 5.27 22.87 3.60
N LYS A 117 4.53 22.07 4.38
CA LYS A 117 4.77 21.83 5.80
C LYS A 117 5.46 20.50 6.07
N THR A 118 6.61 20.26 5.41
CA THR A 118 7.35 19.00 5.54
C THR A 118 7.61 18.58 6.99
N PRO A 119 8.16 19.43 7.88
CA PRO A 119 8.43 19.01 9.25
C PRO A 119 7.18 18.66 10.05
N GLN A 120 6.06 19.35 9.77
CA GLN A 120 4.80 19.06 10.45
C GLN A 120 4.20 17.74 9.97
N PHE A 121 4.32 17.42 8.67
CA PHE A 121 3.89 16.15 8.13
C PHE A 121 4.73 15.00 8.69
N GLU A 122 6.06 15.12 8.73
CA GLU A 122 6.94 14.12 9.34
C GLU A 122 6.54 13.85 10.80
N SER A 123 6.36 14.92 11.59
CA SER A 123 5.94 14.80 13.00
C SER A 123 4.56 14.16 13.15
N LEU A 124 3.62 14.48 12.26
CA LEU A 124 2.30 13.86 12.22
C LEU A 124 2.41 12.34 12.01
N ILE A 125 3.21 11.93 11.02
CA ILE A 125 3.34 10.50 10.73
C ILE A 125 4.01 9.74 11.88
N ASP A 126 5.06 10.31 12.48
CA ASP A 126 5.71 9.71 13.66
C ASP A 126 4.73 9.53 14.83
N GLU A 127 3.91 10.56 15.10
CA GLU A 127 2.86 10.47 16.14
C GLU A 127 1.81 9.41 15.81
N LEU A 128 1.36 9.33 14.55
CA LEU A 128 0.40 8.31 14.13
C LEU A 128 0.96 6.89 14.25
N ILE A 129 2.23 6.67 13.89
CA ILE A 129 2.88 5.37 14.06
C ILE A 129 2.95 4.99 15.54
N ARG A 130 3.30 5.95 16.41
CA ARG A 130 3.31 5.74 17.87
C ARG A 130 1.92 5.36 18.37
N ARG A 131 0.88 6.08 17.98
CA ARG A 131 -0.52 5.80 18.35
C ARG A 131 -0.98 4.44 17.84
N MET A 132 -0.65 4.06 16.61
CA MET A 132 -0.95 2.74 16.05
C MET A 132 -0.36 1.60 16.90
N GLN A 133 0.78 1.83 17.56
CA GLN A 133 1.43 0.83 18.40
C GLN A 133 0.89 0.79 19.83
N GLU A 134 0.46 1.92 20.36
CA GLU A 134 0.11 2.08 21.78
C GLU A 134 -1.41 2.06 22.03
N GLU A 135 -2.22 2.56 21.10
CA GLU A 135 -3.64 2.72 21.31
C GLU A 135 -4.45 1.52 20.84
N PRO A 136 -5.38 1.03 21.68
CA PRO A 136 -6.25 -0.07 21.28
C PRO A 136 -7.25 0.38 20.21
N VAL A 137 -7.46 -0.46 19.22
CA VAL A 137 -8.49 -0.25 18.18
C VAL A 137 -9.87 -0.60 18.75
N SER A 138 -10.80 0.31 18.59
CA SER A 138 -12.22 0.10 18.96
C SER A 138 -12.83 -1.00 18.09
N ALA A 139 -13.51 -1.97 18.72
CA ALA A 139 -14.24 -3.02 18.00
C ALA A 139 -15.26 -2.44 17.01
N ARG A 140 -15.93 -1.34 17.36
CA ARG A 140 -16.88 -0.65 16.49
C ARG A 140 -16.21 -0.09 15.24
N GLN A 141 -15.06 0.58 15.38
CA GLN A 141 -14.32 1.13 14.23
C GLN A 141 -13.82 0.01 13.33
N LEU A 142 -13.32 -1.08 13.91
CA LEU A 142 -12.88 -2.24 13.14
C LEU A 142 -14.03 -2.88 12.35
N ASP A 143 -15.23 -3.00 12.94
CA ASP A 143 -16.41 -3.53 12.26
C ASP A 143 -16.87 -2.60 11.13
N GLN A 144 -16.84 -1.29 11.32
CA GLN A 144 -17.14 -0.32 10.27
C GLN A 144 -16.19 -0.48 9.08
N LEU A 145 -14.88 -0.63 9.33
CA LEU A 145 -13.89 -0.89 8.27
C LEU A 145 -14.16 -2.21 7.56
N LYS A 146 -14.39 -3.29 8.29
CA LYS A 146 -14.71 -4.59 7.68
C LYS A 146 -15.93 -4.50 6.77
N HIS A 147 -17.00 -3.82 7.19
CA HIS A 147 -18.17 -3.60 6.35
C HIS A 147 -17.87 -2.75 5.10
N ARG A 148 -17.04 -1.71 5.24
CA ARG A 148 -16.58 -0.88 4.11
C ARG A 148 -15.82 -1.73 3.08
N TYR A 149 -14.84 -2.50 3.52
CA TYR A 149 -14.04 -3.37 2.64
C TYR A 149 -14.88 -4.49 2.02
N TYR A 150 -15.80 -5.08 2.78
CA TYR A 150 -16.73 -6.07 2.25
C TYR A 150 -17.62 -5.46 1.15
N GLY A 151 -18.21 -4.29 1.40
CA GLY A 151 -19.01 -3.59 0.40
C GLY A 151 -18.21 -3.20 -0.86
N GLN A 152 -16.94 -2.83 -0.68
CA GLN A 152 -16.03 -2.58 -1.80
C GLN A 152 -15.76 -3.86 -2.59
N SER A 153 -15.46 -4.97 -1.93
CA SER A 153 -15.24 -6.27 -2.56
C SER A 153 -16.46 -6.76 -3.35
N VAL A 154 -17.67 -6.55 -2.83
CA VAL A 154 -18.90 -6.87 -3.57
C VAL A 154 -19.03 -6.02 -4.84
N ARG A 155 -18.66 -4.74 -4.77
CA ARG A 155 -18.67 -3.86 -5.95
C ARG A 155 -17.68 -4.27 -7.03
N THR A 156 -16.51 -4.79 -6.67
CA THR A 156 -15.52 -5.26 -7.66
C THR A 156 -16.05 -6.42 -8.50
N LEU A 157 -17.03 -7.19 -8.03
CA LEU A 157 -17.68 -8.24 -8.80
C LEU A 157 -18.50 -7.74 -9.99
N ASN A 158 -18.76 -6.44 -10.09
CA ASN A 158 -19.40 -5.81 -11.24
C ASN A 158 -18.40 -5.39 -12.33
N SER A 159 -17.09 -5.52 -12.08
CA SER A 159 -16.02 -5.18 -13.00
C SER A 159 -15.31 -6.44 -13.47
N PHE A 160 -15.35 -6.73 -14.77
CA PHE A 160 -14.64 -7.87 -15.34
C PHE A 160 -13.12 -7.74 -15.20
N ASP A 161 -12.59 -6.52 -15.25
CA ASP A 161 -11.17 -6.25 -15.08
C ASP A 161 -10.73 -6.54 -13.64
N ASP A 162 -11.50 -6.10 -12.64
CA ASP A 162 -11.19 -6.36 -11.24
C ASP A 162 -11.27 -7.86 -10.91
N ILE A 163 -12.26 -8.56 -11.45
CA ILE A 163 -12.38 -10.02 -11.32
C ILE A 163 -11.15 -10.71 -11.92
N ALA A 164 -10.73 -10.32 -13.14
CA ALA A 164 -9.60 -10.91 -13.82
C ALA A 164 -8.28 -10.65 -13.06
N ILE A 165 -8.07 -9.41 -12.58
CA ILE A 165 -6.90 -9.03 -11.80
C ILE A 165 -6.90 -9.77 -10.47
N GLY A 166 -8.04 -9.85 -9.78
CA GLY A 166 -8.18 -10.60 -8.52
C GLY A 166 -7.85 -12.08 -8.69
N TYR A 167 -8.35 -12.70 -9.76
CA TYR A 167 -8.03 -14.09 -10.07
C TYR A 167 -6.54 -14.32 -10.34
N ILE A 168 -5.93 -13.44 -11.16
CA ILE A 168 -4.50 -13.53 -11.47
C ILE A 168 -3.65 -13.36 -10.20
N ARG A 169 -3.95 -12.37 -9.38
CA ARG A 169 -3.25 -12.15 -8.11
C ARG A 169 -3.34 -13.36 -7.18
N SER A 170 -4.52 -13.94 -7.03
CA SER A 170 -4.72 -15.15 -6.23
C SER A 170 -3.93 -16.34 -6.78
N ALA A 171 -3.92 -16.52 -8.11
CA ALA A 171 -3.19 -17.62 -8.75
C ALA A 171 -1.66 -17.48 -8.61
N PHE A 172 -1.13 -16.26 -8.50
CA PHE A 172 0.30 -16.02 -8.24
C PHE A 172 0.67 -16.06 -6.77
N ALA A 173 -0.28 -15.87 -5.89
CA ALA A 173 -0.04 -15.94 -4.45
C ALA A 173 -0.02 -17.38 -3.90
N GLY A 174 -0.58 -18.36 -4.62
CA GLY A 174 -0.61 -19.78 -4.25
C GLY A 174 -1.96 -20.19 -3.66
#